data_d8bcc7ed392ef4d0e979576eaef5b484
#
_entry.id   d8bcc7ed392ef4d0e979576eaef5b484
#
_cell.length_a   1.000
_cell.length_b   1.000
_cell.length_c   1.000
_cell.angle_alpha   90.00
_cell.angle_beta   90.00
_cell.angle_gamma   90.00
#
_symmetry.space_group_name_H-M   'P 1'
#
loop_
_entity.id
_entity.type
_entity.pdbx_description
1 polymer ?
#
loop_
_entity_poly.entity_id
_entity_poly.type
_entity_poly.pdbx_seq_one_letter_code
_entity_poly.pdbx_strand_id
1 'polypeptide(L)'
;MQCKGNSVFIDYRIPLRLISNLDADGKMKEAAVSSMLSIISDIKSRFPEMQKIILVGTEAMRRATNSPEIVDLILEKTGLNMHILSVREEAEAAHKGIMTAIEPKGNILAFDIGGASTELIYGRDGRIKDVVSLPFGAVSLNDEFRGSDPYTNCAFHALEMFVDTNLKIRQAKDYTLIGTGGSLSTMAAVMLGVKSFDAEALNGTVISRAEVLRQVLMYRPKSVSEICKIPGMDPARADLMLPASFLVCQIIHKAGVDRVIVSTRGVRHGIICAIKQRQGKQ
;
A
#
# COMPACT_ATOMS: atom_id res chain seq x y z
N MET A 1 -8.08 6.89 -9.59
CA MET A 1 -9.20 7.32 -8.75
C MET A 1 -9.80 8.59 -9.32
N GLN A 2 -11.08 8.59 -9.63
CA GLN A 2 -11.82 9.75 -10.15
C GLN A 2 -12.69 10.34 -9.04
N CYS A 3 -12.68 11.66 -8.87
CA CYS A 3 -13.40 12.34 -7.79
C CYS A 3 -14.15 13.57 -8.28
N LYS A 4 -15.33 13.81 -7.69
CA LYS A 4 -16.05 15.09 -7.78
C LYS A 4 -16.32 15.57 -6.36
N GLY A 5 -15.86 16.76 -6.00
CA GLY A 5 -15.92 17.19 -4.61
C GLY A 5 -15.12 16.26 -3.69
N ASN A 6 -15.68 15.76 -2.61
CA ASN A 6 -15.06 14.80 -1.68
C ASN A 6 -15.38 13.34 -2.00
N SER A 7 -16.25 13.09 -2.98
CA SER A 7 -16.68 11.74 -3.32
C SER A 7 -15.74 11.10 -4.32
N VAL A 8 -15.38 9.84 -4.09
CA VAL A 8 -14.69 8.98 -5.05
C VAL A 8 -15.77 8.31 -5.89
N PHE A 9 -15.70 8.47 -7.21
CA PHE A 9 -16.66 7.83 -8.12
C PHE A 9 -16.16 6.50 -8.62
N ILE A 10 -14.85 6.44 -8.91
CA ILE A 10 -14.21 5.27 -9.50
C ILE A 10 -12.81 5.11 -8.90
N ASP A 11 -12.51 3.93 -8.39
CA ASP A 11 -11.19 3.53 -7.94
C ASP A 11 -10.74 2.27 -8.69
N TYR A 12 -9.86 2.46 -9.68
CA TYR A 12 -9.25 1.36 -10.41
C TYR A 12 -7.92 0.98 -9.79
N ARG A 13 -7.69 -0.33 -9.70
CA ARG A 13 -6.40 -0.89 -9.30
C ARG A 13 -5.91 -1.81 -10.40
N ILE A 14 -4.77 -1.46 -10.98
CA ILE A 14 -4.07 -2.26 -11.99
C ILE A 14 -2.71 -2.64 -11.40
N PRO A 15 -2.46 -3.91 -11.10
CA PRO A 15 -1.20 -4.36 -10.52
C PRO A 15 -0.09 -4.35 -11.58
N LEU A 16 0.75 -3.35 -11.59
CA LEU A 16 1.93 -3.26 -12.46
C LEU A 16 3.19 -3.91 -11.86
N ARG A 17 3.25 -4.05 -10.53
CA ARG A 17 4.40 -4.61 -9.80
C ARG A 17 5.73 -4.02 -10.26
N LEU A 18 5.80 -2.70 -10.35
CA LEU A 18 6.94 -1.98 -10.93
C LEU A 18 8.27 -2.35 -10.26
N ILE A 19 8.27 -2.64 -8.95
CA ILE A 19 9.49 -3.02 -8.23
C ILE A 19 10.10 -4.33 -8.76
N SER A 20 9.28 -5.32 -9.10
CA SER A 20 9.71 -6.60 -9.70
C SER A 20 10.23 -6.44 -11.14
N ASN A 21 10.04 -5.26 -11.71
CA ASN A 21 10.46 -4.93 -13.06
C ASN A 21 11.71 -4.03 -13.12
N LEU A 22 12.42 -3.88 -12.01
CA LEU A 22 13.79 -3.36 -12.03
C LEU A 22 14.76 -4.49 -12.43
N ASP A 23 15.74 -4.17 -13.27
CA ASP A 23 16.83 -5.09 -13.61
C ASP A 23 17.97 -5.05 -12.55
N ALA A 24 19.07 -5.76 -12.81
CA ALA A 24 20.20 -5.81 -11.89
C ALA A 24 20.90 -4.46 -11.72
N ASP A 25 20.80 -3.54 -12.70
CA ASP A 25 21.34 -2.19 -12.65
C ASP A 25 20.34 -1.18 -12.04
N GLY A 26 19.19 -1.65 -11.59
CA GLY A 26 18.13 -0.83 -11.04
C GLY A 26 17.32 -0.08 -12.09
N LYS A 27 17.46 -0.40 -13.39
CA LYS A 27 16.65 0.22 -14.45
C LYS A 27 15.30 -0.47 -14.55
N MET A 28 14.26 0.33 -14.70
CA MET A 28 12.93 -0.19 -15.02
C MET A 28 12.90 -0.72 -16.45
N LYS A 29 12.46 -1.97 -16.61
CA LYS A 29 12.40 -2.67 -17.90
C LYS A 29 11.42 -1.98 -18.85
N GLU A 30 11.76 -1.94 -20.14
CA GLU A 30 10.93 -1.30 -21.19
C GLU A 30 9.49 -1.80 -21.23
N ALA A 31 9.27 -3.10 -20.99
CA ALA A 31 7.93 -3.68 -20.96
C ALA A 31 7.05 -3.05 -19.86
N ALA A 32 7.63 -2.77 -18.69
CA ALA A 32 6.91 -2.11 -17.59
C ALA A 32 6.62 -0.63 -17.91
N VAL A 33 7.58 0.06 -18.52
CA VAL A 33 7.40 1.45 -18.99
C VAL A 33 6.31 1.52 -20.06
N SER A 34 6.33 0.63 -21.04
CA SER A 34 5.31 0.55 -22.10
C SER A 34 3.92 0.26 -21.52
N SER A 35 3.82 -0.65 -20.55
CA SER A 35 2.57 -0.95 -19.85
C SER A 35 2.03 0.26 -19.08
N MET A 36 2.92 1.00 -18.42
CA MET A 36 2.55 2.22 -17.70
C MET A 36 2.04 3.31 -18.66
N LEU A 37 2.72 3.55 -19.78
CA LEU A 37 2.29 4.50 -20.82
C LEU A 37 0.93 4.11 -21.41
N SER A 38 0.73 2.84 -21.70
CA SER A 38 -0.55 2.31 -22.22
C SER A 38 -1.70 2.60 -21.24
N ILE A 39 -1.50 2.33 -19.95
CA ILE A 39 -2.50 2.59 -18.91
C ILE A 39 -2.80 4.09 -18.77
N ILE A 40 -1.79 4.94 -18.79
CA ILE A 40 -1.97 6.40 -18.70
C ILE A 40 -2.77 6.90 -19.90
N SER A 41 -2.43 6.43 -21.11
CA SER A 41 -3.12 6.81 -22.34
C SER A 41 -4.57 6.32 -22.37
N ASP A 42 -4.82 5.09 -21.91
CA ASP A 42 -6.16 4.54 -21.78
C ASP A 42 -7.03 5.34 -20.79
N ILE A 43 -6.49 5.68 -19.62
CA ILE A 43 -7.20 6.53 -18.64
C ILE A 43 -7.54 7.89 -19.26
N LYS A 44 -6.59 8.50 -19.96
CA LYS A 44 -6.80 9.81 -20.60
C LYS A 44 -7.89 9.75 -21.67
N SER A 45 -7.91 8.68 -22.46
CA SER A 45 -8.92 8.49 -23.54
C SER A 45 -10.32 8.16 -23.00
N ARG A 46 -10.41 7.42 -21.90
CA ARG A 46 -11.70 7.07 -21.28
C ARG A 46 -12.39 8.22 -20.56
N PHE A 47 -11.62 9.22 -20.15
CA PHE A 47 -12.14 10.34 -19.36
C PHE A 47 -11.68 11.69 -19.94
N PRO A 48 -12.10 12.02 -21.18
CA PRO A 48 -11.69 13.26 -21.86
C PRO A 48 -12.18 14.52 -21.15
N GLU A 49 -13.26 14.42 -20.36
CA GLU A 49 -13.81 15.54 -19.58
C GLU A 49 -13.03 15.85 -18.29
N MET A 50 -12.02 15.07 -17.98
CA MET A 50 -11.22 15.32 -16.76
C MET A 50 -10.44 16.63 -16.86
N GLN A 51 -10.75 17.56 -15.98
CA GLN A 51 -10.08 18.85 -15.89
C GLN A 51 -8.63 18.75 -15.40
N LYS A 52 -8.32 17.73 -14.60
CA LYS A 52 -6.99 17.54 -14.02
C LYS A 52 -6.67 16.08 -13.79
N ILE A 53 -5.54 15.64 -14.34
CA ILE A 53 -4.92 14.36 -14.07
C ILE A 53 -3.63 14.59 -13.28
N ILE A 54 -3.41 13.83 -12.22
CA ILE A 54 -2.23 13.92 -11.38
C ILE A 54 -1.56 12.56 -11.40
N LEU A 55 -0.33 12.54 -11.88
CA LEU A 55 0.50 11.35 -11.86
C LEU A 55 1.51 11.47 -10.73
N VAL A 56 1.59 10.41 -9.93
CA VAL A 56 2.59 10.31 -8.87
C VAL A 56 3.31 8.98 -8.97
N GLY A 57 4.62 9.02 -8.80
CA GLY A 57 5.47 7.87 -8.58
C GLY A 57 5.82 7.73 -7.10
N THR A 58 6.05 6.51 -6.64
CA THR A 58 6.46 6.21 -5.26
C THR A 58 7.75 5.39 -5.25
N GLU A 59 7.98 4.49 -4.32
CA GLU A 59 9.24 3.78 -4.10
C GLU A 59 9.85 3.15 -5.36
N ALA A 60 9.05 2.48 -6.20
CA ALA A 60 9.58 1.87 -7.42
C ALA A 60 10.20 2.92 -8.38
N MET A 61 9.58 4.10 -8.48
CA MET A 61 10.11 5.22 -9.28
C MET A 61 11.30 5.90 -8.60
N ARG A 62 11.33 5.99 -7.27
CA ARG A 62 12.50 6.49 -6.54
C ARG A 62 13.72 5.59 -6.72
N ARG A 63 13.51 4.26 -6.80
CA ARG A 63 14.59 3.28 -6.96
C ARG A 63 15.04 3.09 -8.40
N ALA A 64 14.19 3.37 -9.37
CA ALA A 64 14.54 3.23 -10.78
C ALA A 64 15.63 4.23 -11.17
N THR A 65 16.80 3.72 -11.61
CA THR A 65 17.96 4.54 -12.03
C THR A 65 17.67 5.35 -13.30
N ASN A 66 16.71 4.90 -14.12
CA ASN A 66 16.21 5.57 -15.31
C ASN A 66 14.88 6.30 -15.09
N SER A 67 14.55 6.67 -13.85
CA SER A 67 13.30 7.38 -13.58
C SER A 67 13.20 8.77 -14.24
N PRO A 68 14.28 9.56 -14.37
CA PRO A 68 14.19 10.84 -15.11
C PRO A 68 13.76 10.65 -16.55
N GLU A 69 14.37 9.70 -17.26
CA GLU A 69 14.05 9.39 -18.66
C GLU A 69 12.61 8.89 -18.81
N ILE A 70 12.10 8.14 -17.83
CA ILE A 70 10.71 7.67 -17.81
C ILE A 70 9.75 8.85 -17.62
N VAL A 71 10.06 9.78 -16.73
CA VAL A 71 9.24 10.99 -16.50
C VAL A 71 9.19 11.84 -17.78
N ASP A 72 10.33 12.04 -18.44
CA ASP A 72 10.41 12.80 -19.70
C ASP A 72 9.61 12.10 -20.81
N LEU A 73 9.73 10.78 -20.92
CA LEU A 73 8.97 9.99 -21.89
C LEU A 73 7.45 10.06 -21.64
N ILE A 74 7.02 10.00 -20.39
CA ILE A 74 5.60 10.16 -20.03
C ILE A 74 5.12 11.55 -20.44
N LEU A 75 5.90 12.60 -20.15
CA LEU A 75 5.54 13.96 -20.55
C LEU A 75 5.45 14.09 -22.08
N GLU A 76 6.43 13.57 -22.82
CA GLU A 76 6.45 13.58 -24.29
C GLU A 76 5.22 12.87 -24.88
N LYS A 77 4.93 11.64 -24.42
CA LYS A 77 3.88 10.79 -25.02
C LYS A 77 2.47 11.17 -24.57
N THR A 78 2.31 11.74 -23.37
CA THR A 78 0.97 11.94 -22.79
C THR A 78 0.65 13.40 -22.48
N GLY A 79 1.64 14.30 -22.48
CA GLY A 79 1.49 15.69 -22.02
C GLY A 79 1.27 15.82 -20.51
N LEU A 80 1.47 14.75 -19.73
CA LEU A 80 1.27 14.73 -18.28
C LEU A 80 2.62 14.65 -17.57
N ASN A 81 2.81 15.52 -16.59
CA ASN A 81 3.99 15.47 -15.74
C ASN A 81 3.77 14.51 -14.56
N MET A 82 4.73 13.61 -14.29
CA MET A 82 4.74 12.74 -13.13
C MET A 82 5.58 13.37 -12.02
N HIS A 83 5.00 13.48 -10.83
CA HIS A 83 5.73 13.87 -9.62
C HIS A 83 6.13 12.62 -8.83
N ILE A 84 7.43 12.43 -8.63
CA ILE A 84 7.95 11.33 -7.78
C ILE A 84 7.93 11.84 -6.34
N LEU A 85 7.05 11.24 -5.53
CA LEU A 85 6.92 11.60 -4.13
C LEU A 85 8.17 11.19 -3.35
N SER A 86 8.71 12.10 -2.57
CA SER A 86 9.66 11.74 -1.51
C SER A 86 8.98 10.85 -0.47
N VAL A 87 9.78 10.12 0.32
CA VAL A 87 9.27 9.31 1.44
C VAL A 87 8.35 10.12 2.35
N ARG A 88 8.73 11.36 2.64
CA ARG A 88 7.95 12.25 3.51
C ARG A 88 6.63 12.67 2.88
N GLU A 89 6.63 13.05 1.61
CA GLU A 89 5.40 13.42 0.89
C GLU A 89 4.43 12.23 0.79
N GLU A 90 4.94 11.03 0.53
CA GLU A 90 4.14 9.81 0.48
C GLU A 90 3.49 9.52 1.85
N ALA A 91 4.27 9.58 2.92
CA ALA A 91 3.76 9.38 4.29
C ALA A 91 2.77 10.48 4.73
N GLU A 92 3.04 11.75 4.41
CA GLU A 92 2.12 12.86 4.67
C GLU A 92 0.80 12.70 3.89
N ALA A 93 0.88 12.22 2.65
CA ALA A 93 -0.31 11.92 1.86
C ALA A 93 -1.08 10.73 2.44
N ALA A 94 -0.39 9.62 2.81
CA ALA A 94 -1.02 8.48 3.44
C ALA A 94 -1.74 8.88 4.74
N HIS A 95 -1.04 9.58 5.62
CA HIS A 95 -1.60 10.10 6.87
C HIS A 95 -2.82 10.98 6.63
N LYS A 96 -2.72 11.94 5.70
CA LYS A 96 -3.84 12.82 5.36
C LYS A 96 -5.05 12.04 4.85
N GLY A 97 -4.81 11.01 4.04
CA GLY A 97 -5.86 10.09 3.59
C GLY A 97 -6.54 9.38 4.76
N ILE A 98 -5.75 8.81 5.67
CA ILE A 98 -6.24 8.13 6.89
C ILE A 98 -7.10 9.08 7.73
N MET A 99 -6.63 10.31 7.97
CA MET A 99 -7.32 11.31 8.79
C MET A 99 -8.65 11.81 8.18
N THR A 100 -8.93 11.52 6.91
CA THR A 100 -10.26 11.79 6.33
C THR A 100 -11.33 10.80 6.75
N ALA A 101 -10.96 9.71 7.39
CA ALA A 101 -11.85 8.61 7.73
C ALA A 101 -11.76 8.16 9.20
N ILE A 102 -10.64 8.40 9.85
CA ILE A 102 -10.36 7.97 11.22
C ILE A 102 -9.80 9.17 11.99
N GLU A 103 -10.41 9.50 13.12
CA GLU A 103 -9.96 10.58 14.02
C GLU A 103 -9.37 9.97 15.31
N PRO A 104 -8.10 9.55 15.29
CA PRO A 104 -7.47 8.94 16.43
C PRO A 104 -7.08 9.98 17.47
N LYS A 105 -7.18 9.60 18.76
CA LYS A 105 -6.68 10.38 19.89
C LYS A 105 -5.43 9.75 20.49
N GLY A 106 -4.61 10.55 21.13
CA GLY A 106 -3.40 10.09 21.79
C GLY A 106 -2.28 9.72 20.81
N ASN A 107 -1.44 8.77 21.20
CA ASN A 107 -0.32 8.30 20.40
C ASN A 107 -0.83 7.45 19.21
N ILE A 108 -0.28 7.71 18.05
CA ILE A 108 -0.67 7.05 16.78
C ILE A 108 0.56 6.39 16.19
N LEU A 109 0.41 5.15 15.80
CA LEU A 109 1.28 4.51 14.81
C LEU A 109 0.39 4.15 13.61
N ALA A 110 0.47 4.93 12.55
CA ALA A 110 -0.11 4.56 11.28
C ALA A 110 0.95 3.89 10.39
N PHE A 111 0.53 2.96 9.53
CA PHE A 111 1.44 2.35 8.56
C PHE A 111 0.73 2.13 7.22
N ASP A 112 1.50 2.26 6.15
CA ASP A 112 1.08 1.93 4.78
C ASP A 112 1.98 0.84 4.21
N ILE A 113 1.41 -0.34 3.94
CA ILE A 113 2.15 -1.42 3.29
C ILE A 113 1.94 -1.32 1.79
N GLY A 114 2.95 -0.75 1.13
CA GLY A 114 3.05 -0.69 -0.32
C GLY A 114 3.58 -1.99 -0.93
N GLY A 115 3.88 -1.94 -2.24
CA GLY A 115 4.53 -3.07 -2.91
C GLY A 115 6.01 -3.18 -2.57
N ALA A 116 6.71 -2.06 -2.53
CA ALA A 116 8.16 -1.96 -2.43
C ALA A 116 8.67 -1.38 -1.11
N SER A 117 7.81 -0.67 -0.38
CA SER A 117 8.13 -0.03 0.90
C SER A 117 7.00 -0.18 1.90
N THR A 118 7.32 0.12 3.15
CA THR A 118 6.35 0.23 4.24
C THR A 118 6.66 1.50 5.03
N GLU A 119 5.73 2.44 5.02
CA GLU A 119 5.86 3.69 5.78
C GLU A 119 5.29 3.49 7.18
N LEU A 120 6.08 3.78 8.21
CA LEU A 120 5.68 3.87 9.61
C LEU A 120 5.56 5.35 9.98
N ILE A 121 4.35 5.77 10.33
CA ILE A 121 4.01 7.17 10.58
C ILE A 121 3.66 7.32 12.05
N TYR A 122 4.57 7.93 12.80
CA TYR A 122 4.38 8.21 14.21
C TYR A 122 3.71 9.56 14.40
N GLY A 123 2.67 9.61 15.22
CA GLY A 123 1.91 10.83 15.44
C GLY A 123 1.29 10.93 16.82
N ARG A 124 0.64 12.05 17.06
CA ARG A 124 -0.18 12.27 18.24
C ARG A 124 -1.31 13.22 17.90
N ASP A 125 -2.53 12.87 18.33
CA ASP A 125 -3.74 13.69 18.13
C ASP A 125 -3.89 14.16 16.67
N GLY A 126 -3.74 13.22 15.71
CA GLY A 126 -3.86 13.49 14.27
C GLY A 126 -2.69 14.25 13.64
N ARG A 127 -1.59 14.55 14.37
CA ARG A 127 -0.42 15.26 13.84
C ARG A 127 0.79 14.33 13.73
N ILE A 128 1.43 14.36 12.57
CA ILE A 128 2.69 13.62 12.35
C ILE A 128 3.80 14.20 13.22
N LYS A 129 4.54 13.32 13.86
CA LYS A 129 5.75 13.63 14.63
C LYS A 129 6.99 13.15 13.88
N ASP A 130 6.92 11.95 13.31
CA ASP A 130 8.03 11.37 12.57
C ASP A 130 7.58 10.31 11.59
N VAL A 131 8.44 10.00 10.61
CA VAL A 131 8.20 9.01 9.57
C VAL A 131 9.44 8.15 9.40
N VAL A 132 9.24 6.84 9.31
CA VAL A 132 10.27 5.87 8.94
C VAL A 132 9.76 5.09 7.74
N SER A 133 10.53 5.05 6.66
CA SER A 133 10.25 4.15 5.54
C SER A 133 11.15 2.94 5.61
N LEU A 134 10.56 1.76 5.57
CA LEU A 134 11.25 0.50 5.46
C LEU A 134 11.35 0.14 3.97
N PRO A 135 12.54 -0.28 3.47
CA PRO A 135 12.76 -0.54 2.04
C PRO A 135 12.21 -1.91 1.60
N PHE A 136 11.10 -2.35 2.21
CA PHE A 136 10.39 -3.58 1.86
C PHE A 136 8.89 -3.42 2.07
N GLY A 137 8.13 -4.07 1.20
CA GLY A 137 6.67 -4.11 1.22
C GLY A 137 6.18 -5.48 0.76
N ALA A 138 4.88 -5.60 0.47
CA ALA A 138 4.27 -6.90 0.19
C ALA A 138 4.86 -7.60 -1.05
N VAL A 139 5.16 -6.84 -2.13
CA VAL A 139 5.71 -7.41 -3.37
C VAL A 139 7.17 -7.78 -3.16
N SER A 140 8.00 -6.87 -2.65
CA SER A 140 9.43 -7.14 -2.47
C SER A 140 9.69 -8.29 -1.50
N LEU A 141 8.91 -8.42 -0.41
CA LEU A 141 9.00 -9.58 0.49
C LEU A 141 8.59 -10.87 -0.21
N ASN A 142 7.55 -10.83 -1.04
CA ASN A 142 7.14 -12.01 -1.78
C ASN A 142 8.20 -12.42 -2.81
N ASP A 143 8.74 -11.49 -3.57
CA ASP A 143 9.74 -11.75 -4.60
C ASP A 143 11.04 -12.30 -4.00
N GLU A 144 11.45 -11.80 -2.83
CA GLU A 144 12.67 -12.22 -2.14
C GLU A 144 12.54 -13.62 -1.52
N PHE A 145 11.42 -13.91 -0.85
CA PHE A 145 11.34 -15.08 0.03
C PHE A 145 10.45 -16.21 -0.47
N ARG A 146 9.59 -16.00 -1.49
CA ARG A 146 8.62 -17.01 -1.85
C ARG A 146 9.26 -18.30 -2.34
N GLY A 147 10.13 -18.26 -3.34
CA GLY A 147 10.87 -19.40 -3.89
C GLY A 147 10.05 -20.58 -4.44
N SER A 148 8.85 -20.81 -3.89
CA SER A 148 7.96 -21.92 -4.24
C SER A 148 6.48 -21.60 -3.95
N ASP A 149 5.56 -22.45 -4.45
CA ASP A 149 4.12 -22.36 -4.21
C ASP A 149 3.56 -23.72 -3.81
N PRO A 150 3.14 -23.91 -2.55
CA PRO A 150 3.18 -22.97 -1.42
C PRO A 150 4.58 -22.66 -0.89
N TYR A 151 4.67 -21.70 0.04
CA TYR A 151 5.91 -21.41 0.76
C TYR A 151 6.45 -22.64 1.47
N THR A 152 7.74 -22.94 1.30
CA THR A 152 8.40 -23.94 2.14
C THR A 152 8.61 -23.43 3.56
N ASN A 153 8.86 -24.34 4.51
CA ASN A 153 9.19 -23.96 5.88
C ASN A 153 10.48 -23.13 5.94
N CYS A 154 11.50 -23.46 5.13
CA CYS A 154 12.74 -22.69 5.05
C CYS A 154 12.52 -21.28 4.53
N ALA A 155 11.75 -21.12 3.44
CA ALA A 155 11.40 -19.82 2.87
C ALA A 155 10.64 -18.94 3.86
N PHE A 156 9.66 -19.50 4.56
CA PHE A 156 8.92 -18.79 5.58
C PHE A 156 9.80 -18.39 6.77
N HIS A 157 10.69 -19.29 7.23
CA HIS A 157 11.63 -18.96 8.31
C HIS A 157 12.61 -17.86 7.91
N ALA A 158 13.09 -17.84 6.66
CA ALA A 158 13.93 -16.75 6.16
C ALA A 158 13.18 -15.40 6.16
N LEU A 159 11.90 -15.39 5.75
CA LEU A 159 11.03 -14.22 5.86
C LEU A 159 10.86 -13.74 7.32
N GLU A 160 10.64 -14.68 8.26
CA GLU A 160 10.52 -14.37 9.69
C GLU A 160 11.80 -13.69 10.22
N MET A 161 12.96 -14.30 9.96
CA MET A 161 14.26 -13.76 10.38
C MET A 161 14.52 -12.37 9.79
N PHE A 162 14.22 -12.19 8.51
CA PHE A 162 14.39 -10.90 7.85
C PHE A 162 13.51 -9.82 8.46
N VAL A 163 12.20 -10.08 8.60
CA VAL A 163 11.26 -9.11 9.15
C VAL A 163 11.59 -8.80 10.61
N ASP A 164 11.92 -9.82 11.42
CA ASP A 164 12.29 -9.59 12.82
C ASP A 164 13.54 -8.71 12.96
N THR A 165 14.53 -8.93 12.12
CA THR A 165 15.78 -8.16 12.13
C THR A 165 15.58 -6.72 11.66
N ASN A 166 14.80 -6.50 10.59
CA ASN A 166 14.72 -5.22 9.91
C ASN A 166 13.54 -4.34 10.34
N LEU A 167 12.48 -4.93 10.90
CA LEU A 167 11.36 -4.16 11.44
C LEU A 167 11.70 -3.61 12.82
N LYS A 168 11.90 -2.30 12.92
CA LYS A 168 12.10 -1.59 14.19
C LYS A 168 10.93 -0.64 14.43
N ILE A 169 10.25 -0.81 15.56
CA ILE A 169 9.16 0.07 15.99
C ILE A 169 9.56 0.78 17.25
N ARG A 170 9.37 2.10 17.27
CA ARG A 170 9.62 2.90 18.47
C ARG A 170 8.61 2.54 19.55
N GLN A 171 9.11 2.34 20.75
CA GLN A 171 8.24 2.03 21.88
C GLN A 171 7.49 3.29 22.32
N ALA A 172 6.18 3.18 22.43
CA ALA A 172 5.33 4.14 23.12
C ALA A 172 4.18 3.39 23.78
N LYS A 173 3.66 3.95 24.86
CA LYS A 173 2.47 3.40 25.51
C LYS A 173 1.23 3.79 24.70
N ASP A 174 0.29 2.87 24.63
CA ASP A 174 -1.08 3.13 24.17
C ASP A 174 -1.18 3.65 22.72
N TYR A 175 -0.47 3.02 21.79
CA TYR A 175 -0.68 3.33 20.37
C TYR A 175 -2.09 2.99 19.91
N THR A 176 -2.75 3.95 19.23
CA THR A 176 -3.77 3.61 18.25
C THR A 176 -3.06 3.19 16.97
N LEU A 177 -3.11 1.89 16.66
CA LEU A 177 -2.49 1.33 15.46
C LEU A 177 -3.48 1.39 14.29
N ILE A 178 -3.08 2.02 13.19
CA ILE A 178 -3.91 2.18 11.99
C ILE A 178 -3.11 1.68 10.78
N GLY A 179 -3.65 0.72 10.05
CA GLY A 179 -3.03 0.20 8.84
C GLY A 179 -3.80 0.59 7.58
N THR A 180 -3.08 0.99 6.52
CA THR A 180 -3.66 1.23 5.21
C THR A 180 -2.93 0.41 4.13
N GLY A 181 -3.43 0.49 2.92
CA GLY A 181 -2.93 -0.28 1.78
C GLY A 181 -3.85 -1.45 1.39
N GLY A 182 -3.56 -1.98 0.21
CA GLY A 182 -4.43 -3.02 -0.37
C GLY A 182 -4.41 -4.33 0.40
N SER A 183 -3.30 -4.68 1.06
CA SER A 183 -3.19 -5.90 1.88
C SER A 183 -4.08 -5.82 3.11
N LEU A 184 -4.11 -4.68 3.80
CA LEU A 184 -4.98 -4.46 4.96
C LEU A 184 -6.46 -4.54 4.58
N SER A 185 -6.85 -3.89 3.47
CA SER A 185 -8.23 -3.95 2.96
C SER A 185 -8.63 -5.38 2.60
N THR A 186 -7.72 -6.16 2.00
CA THR A 186 -7.97 -7.58 1.68
C THR A 186 -8.08 -8.43 2.95
N MET A 187 -7.23 -8.18 3.97
CA MET A 187 -7.33 -8.86 5.26
C MET A 187 -8.69 -8.61 5.94
N ALA A 188 -9.18 -7.37 5.90
CA ALA A 188 -10.52 -7.04 6.41
C ALA A 188 -11.62 -7.74 5.61
N ALA A 189 -11.51 -7.75 4.28
CA ALA A 189 -12.46 -8.42 3.39
C ALA A 189 -12.53 -9.94 3.65
N VAL A 190 -11.37 -10.58 3.86
CA VAL A 190 -11.28 -12.01 4.22
C VAL A 190 -11.88 -12.28 5.59
N MET A 191 -11.58 -11.43 6.59
CA MET A 191 -12.15 -11.56 7.94
C MET A 191 -13.68 -11.51 7.91
N LEU A 192 -14.24 -10.62 7.10
CA LEU A 192 -15.69 -10.42 6.97
C LEU A 192 -16.35 -11.37 5.95
N GLY A 193 -15.56 -12.10 5.16
CA GLY A 193 -16.06 -13.02 4.13
C GLY A 193 -16.88 -12.33 3.04
N VAL A 194 -16.57 -11.06 2.71
CA VAL A 194 -17.37 -10.27 1.76
C VAL A 194 -17.29 -10.84 0.34
N LYS A 195 -18.39 -10.79 -0.39
CA LYS A 195 -18.46 -11.27 -1.79
C LYS A 195 -17.97 -10.24 -2.81
N SER A 196 -18.04 -8.98 -2.46
CA SER A 196 -17.58 -7.86 -3.30
C SER A 196 -16.84 -6.84 -2.45
N PHE A 197 -15.80 -6.23 -3.01
CA PHE A 197 -15.03 -5.21 -2.33
C PHE A 197 -15.85 -3.91 -2.22
N ASP A 198 -16.09 -3.47 -1.00
CA ASP A 198 -16.69 -2.18 -0.67
C ASP A 198 -15.75 -1.42 0.30
N ALA A 199 -15.10 -0.39 -0.22
CA ALA A 199 -14.12 0.36 0.54
C ALA A 199 -14.73 1.07 1.76
N GLU A 200 -15.96 1.58 1.66
CA GLU A 200 -16.61 2.28 2.79
C GLU A 200 -17.02 1.27 3.88
N ALA A 201 -17.53 0.11 3.49
CA ALA A 201 -17.89 -0.94 4.46
C ALA A 201 -16.68 -1.53 5.18
N LEU A 202 -15.52 -1.56 4.53
CA LEU A 202 -14.28 -2.07 5.13
C LEU A 202 -13.53 -1.03 5.96
N ASN A 203 -13.82 0.26 5.77
CA ASN A 203 -13.13 1.32 6.48
C ASN A 203 -13.50 1.34 7.97
N GLY A 204 -12.49 1.49 8.83
CA GLY A 204 -12.69 1.42 10.29
C GLY A 204 -12.80 0.01 10.86
N THR A 205 -12.75 -1.04 10.02
CA THR A 205 -12.72 -2.43 10.49
C THR A 205 -11.55 -2.64 11.45
N VAL A 206 -11.83 -3.27 12.59
CA VAL A 206 -10.84 -3.61 13.60
C VAL A 206 -10.46 -5.07 13.45
N ILE A 207 -9.18 -5.33 13.15
CA ILE A 207 -8.64 -6.69 13.07
C ILE A 207 -7.81 -6.96 14.33
N SER A 208 -8.18 -7.99 15.09
CA SER A 208 -7.43 -8.40 16.27
C SER A 208 -6.12 -9.08 15.89
N ARG A 209 -5.13 -9.06 16.80
CA ARG A 209 -3.87 -9.82 16.64
C ARG A 209 -4.14 -11.32 16.40
N ALA A 210 -5.12 -11.89 17.09
CA ALA A 210 -5.49 -13.29 16.93
C ALA A 210 -6.02 -13.56 15.50
N GLU A 211 -6.82 -12.68 14.94
CA GLU A 211 -7.32 -12.81 13.59
C GLU A 211 -6.21 -12.67 12.54
N VAL A 212 -5.28 -11.70 12.72
CA VAL A 212 -4.10 -11.58 11.83
C VAL A 212 -3.28 -12.88 11.85
N LEU A 213 -3.00 -13.41 13.03
CA LEU A 213 -2.28 -14.68 13.17
C LEU A 213 -3.04 -15.84 12.52
N ARG A 214 -4.37 -15.90 12.70
CA ARG A 214 -5.22 -16.91 12.03
C ARG A 214 -5.05 -16.84 10.51
N GLN A 215 -5.01 -15.65 9.93
CA GLN A 215 -4.82 -15.47 8.49
C GLN A 215 -3.42 -15.92 8.05
N VAL A 216 -2.36 -15.58 8.79
CA VAL A 216 -1.00 -16.07 8.52
C VAL A 216 -0.97 -17.60 8.48
N LEU A 217 -1.52 -18.24 9.50
CA LEU A 217 -1.56 -19.72 9.62
C LEU A 217 -2.43 -20.34 8.52
N MET A 218 -3.50 -19.67 8.11
CA MET A 218 -4.38 -20.11 7.03
C MET A 218 -3.70 -20.05 5.66
N TYR A 219 -2.91 -19.00 5.37
CA TYR A 219 -2.24 -18.83 4.07
C TYR A 219 -0.99 -19.70 3.93
N ARG A 220 -0.26 -19.93 5.03
CA ARG A 220 1.06 -20.58 5.02
C ARG A 220 1.10 -21.93 4.28
N PRO A 221 0.17 -22.90 4.50
CA PRO A 221 0.20 -24.20 3.83
C PRO A 221 -0.43 -24.19 2.42
N LYS A 222 -0.95 -23.07 1.95
CA LYS A 222 -1.76 -22.97 0.72
C LYS A 222 -0.96 -22.44 -0.46
N SER A 223 -1.25 -23.04 -1.63
CA SER A 223 -0.87 -22.43 -2.90
C SER A 223 -1.64 -21.15 -3.17
N VAL A 224 -1.13 -20.32 -4.09
CA VAL A 224 -1.83 -19.10 -4.55
C VAL A 224 -3.22 -19.43 -5.06
N SER A 225 -3.35 -20.51 -5.82
CA SER A 225 -4.63 -20.93 -6.37
C SER A 225 -5.67 -21.30 -5.31
N GLU A 226 -5.22 -21.83 -4.16
CA GLU A 226 -6.09 -22.10 -3.01
C GLU A 226 -6.41 -20.84 -2.22
N ILE A 227 -5.44 -19.91 -2.08
CA ILE A 227 -5.65 -18.60 -1.44
C ILE A 227 -6.66 -17.77 -2.23
N CYS A 228 -6.60 -17.79 -3.57
CA CYS A 228 -7.58 -17.11 -4.43
C CYS A 228 -9.04 -17.52 -4.17
N LYS A 229 -9.27 -18.72 -3.66
CA LYS A 229 -10.63 -19.25 -3.41
C LYS A 229 -11.20 -18.84 -2.05
N ILE A 230 -10.41 -18.19 -1.22
CA ILE A 230 -10.85 -17.75 0.12
C ILE A 230 -11.87 -16.61 -0.04
N PRO A 231 -13.04 -16.68 0.60
CA PRO A 231 -14.02 -15.59 0.56
C PRO A 231 -13.39 -14.25 0.99
N GLY A 232 -13.64 -13.20 0.23
CA GLY A 232 -13.08 -11.87 0.48
C GLY A 232 -11.67 -11.65 -0.08
N MET A 233 -11.04 -12.69 -0.66
CA MET A 233 -9.72 -12.55 -1.26
C MET A 233 -9.79 -11.75 -2.57
N ASP A 234 -8.87 -10.78 -2.70
CA ASP A 234 -8.55 -10.16 -3.98
C ASP A 234 -7.57 -11.09 -4.74
N PRO A 235 -7.99 -11.74 -5.85
CA PRO A 235 -7.13 -12.67 -6.58
C PRO A 235 -5.81 -12.04 -7.04
N ALA A 236 -5.80 -10.74 -7.35
CA ALA A 236 -4.60 -10.01 -7.78
C ALA A 236 -3.56 -9.85 -6.66
N ARG A 237 -3.92 -10.19 -5.42
CA ARG A 237 -3.08 -10.07 -4.21
C ARG A 237 -2.83 -11.39 -3.51
N ALA A 238 -3.45 -12.47 -3.93
CA ALA A 238 -3.41 -13.75 -3.22
C ALA A 238 -1.98 -14.23 -2.91
N ASP A 239 -1.05 -14.00 -3.83
CA ASP A 239 0.36 -14.34 -3.65
C ASP A 239 1.10 -13.46 -2.63
N LEU A 240 0.59 -12.27 -2.35
CA LEU A 240 1.18 -11.29 -1.43
C LEU A 240 0.65 -11.44 0.01
N MET A 241 -0.43 -12.21 0.19
CA MET A 241 -1.15 -12.18 1.48
C MET A 241 -0.37 -12.81 2.61
N LEU A 242 0.42 -13.86 2.37
CA LEU A 242 1.23 -14.44 3.43
C LEU A 242 2.30 -13.47 3.94
N PRO A 243 3.22 -12.93 3.11
CA PRO A 243 4.22 -11.99 3.61
C PRO A 243 3.61 -10.70 4.17
N ALA A 244 2.54 -10.18 3.56
CA ALA A 244 1.88 -8.98 4.06
C ALA A 244 1.20 -9.18 5.42
N SER A 245 0.45 -10.27 5.60
CA SER A 245 -0.20 -10.55 6.88
C SER A 245 0.82 -10.86 7.98
N PHE A 246 1.93 -11.53 7.64
CA PHE A 246 3.02 -11.74 8.58
C PHE A 246 3.66 -10.41 9.01
N LEU A 247 3.93 -9.50 8.07
CA LEU A 247 4.44 -8.16 8.38
C LEU A 247 3.47 -7.39 9.31
N VAL A 248 2.16 -7.43 9.05
CA VAL A 248 1.14 -6.83 9.94
C VAL A 248 1.19 -7.46 11.32
N CYS A 249 1.31 -8.79 11.42
CA CYS A 249 1.42 -9.50 12.68
C CYS A 249 2.63 -9.01 13.51
N GLN A 250 3.77 -8.83 12.87
CA GLN A 250 4.99 -8.33 13.50
C GLN A 250 4.89 -6.85 13.90
N ILE A 251 4.22 -6.02 13.08
CA ILE A 251 3.95 -4.60 13.44
C ILE A 251 3.08 -4.55 14.71
N ILE A 252 1.99 -5.29 14.78
CA ILE A 252 1.12 -5.37 15.97
C ILE A 252 1.92 -5.83 17.19
N HIS A 253 2.72 -6.91 17.03
CA HIS A 253 3.52 -7.46 18.11
C HIS A 253 4.55 -6.45 18.65
N LYS A 254 5.35 -5.85 17.75
CA LYS A 254 6.42 -4.91 18.13
C LYS A 254 5.86 -3.55 18.61
N ALA A 255 4.66 -3.16 18.19
CA ALA A 255 3.97 -1.99 18.72
C ALA A 255 3.36 -2.22 20.12
N GLY A 256 3.31 -3.47 20.60
CA GLY A 256 2.76 -3.82 21.91
C GLY A 256 1.25 -3.64 22.00
N VAL A 257 0.52 -3.82 20.90
CA VAL A 257 -0.94 -3.65 20.83
C VAL A 257 -1.61 -4.96 20.39
N ASP A 258 -2.93 -5.06 20.59
CA ASP A 258 -3.69 -6.27 20.30
C ASP A 258 -4.58 -6.18 19.04
N ARG A 259 -4.58 -5.05 18.37
CA ARG A 259 -5.45 -4.81 17.22
C ARG A 259 -4.93 -3.73 16.31
N VAL A 260 -5.39 -3.73 15.06
CA VAL A 260 -5.18 -2.69 14.05
C VAL A 260 -6.52 -2.22 13.51
N ILE A 261 -6.66 -0.92 13.31
CA ILE A 261 -7.81 -0.30 12.63
C ILE A 261 -7.44 -0.20 11.15
N VAL A 262 -8.30 -0.69 10.27
CA VAL A 262 -8.07 -0.64 8.82
C VAL A 262 -8.58 0.67 8.26
N SER A 263 -7.70 1.39 7.55
CA SER A 263 -8.11 2.50 6.70
C SER A 263 -8.07 2.08 5.23
N THR A 264 -9.18 2.22 4.54
CA THR A 264 -9.21 2.05 3.07
C THR A 264 -8.74 3.31 2.34
N ARG A 265 -8.49 4.38 3.09
CA ARG A 265 -8.00 5.67 2.58
C ARG A 265 -6.53 5.84 2.92
N GLY A 266 -5.72 6.06 1.88
CA GLY A 266 -4.26 6.21 1.96
C GLY A 266 -3.76 7.33 1.05
N VAL A 267 -2.56 7.15 0.47
CA VAL A 267 -1.83 8.16 -0.35
C VAL A 267 -2.73 8.87 -1.37
N ARG A 268 -3.51 8.14 -2.18
CA ARG A 268 -4.36 8.72 -3.23
C ARG A 268 -5.41 9.68 -2.68
N HIS A 269 -6.03 9.33 -1.56
CA HIS A 269 -7.01 10.18 -0.88
C HIS A 269 -6.37 11.44 -0.32
N GLY A 270 -5.19 11.30 0.28
CA GLY A 270 -4.44 12.42 0.83
C GLY A 270 -3.99 13.42 -0.22
N ILE A 271 -3.54 12.95 -1.39
CA ILE A 271 -3.18 13.82 -2.52
C ILE A 271 -4.39 14.66 -2.96
N ILE A 272 -5.55 14.03 -3.13
CA ILE A 272 -6.78 14.74 -3.51
C ILE A 272 -7.16 15.78 -2.46
N CYS A 273 -7.10 15.44 -1.17
CA CYS A 273 -7.35 16.39 -0.09
C CYS A 273 -6.38 17.58 -0.11
N ALA A 274 -5.08 17.34 -0.40
CA ALA A 274 -4.08 18.40 -0.46
C ALA A 274 -4.37 19.43 -1.54
N ILE A 275 -4.86 18.98 -2.70
CA ILE A 275 -5.16 19.86 -3.84
C ILE A 275 -6.36 20.76 -3.53
N LYS A 276 -7.40 20.21 -2.92
CA LYS A 276 -8.60 20.96 -2.55
C LYS A 276 -8.31 22.06 -1.54
N GLN A 277 -7.43 21.80 -0.58
CA GLN A 277 -7.03 22.80 0.40
C GLN A 277 -6.25 23.98 -0.21
N ARG A 278 -5.58 23.75 -1.35
CA ARG A 278 -4.91 24.84 -2.10
C ARG A 278 -5.88 25.65 -2.93
N GLN A 279 -6.92 25.03 -3.49
CA GLN A 279 -7.94 25.73 -4.30
C GLN A 279 -8.95 26.51 -3.46
N GLY A 280 -9.26 26.10 -2.22
CA GLY A 280 -10.15 26.82 -1.31
C GLY A 280 -9.48 27.99 -0.57
N LYS A 281 -8.20 28.27 -0.83
CA LYS A 281 -7.46 29.42 -0.28
C LYS A 281 -7.17 30.50 -1.34
N GLN A 282 -7.64 30.32 -2.55
CA GLN A 282 -7.70 31.33 -3.62
C GLN A 282 -9.14 31.84 -3.77
#